data_582fa436dcddeddd6ab706fecb956119
#
_entry.id   582fa436dcddeddd6ab706fecb956119
#
_cell.length_a   1.000
_cell.length_b   1.000
_cell.length_c   1.000
_cell.angle_alpha   90.00
_cell.angle_beta   90.00
_cell.angle_gamma   90.00
#
_symmetry.space_group_name_H-M   'P 1'
#
loop_
_entity.id
_entity.type
_entity.pdbx_description
1 polymer ?
#
loop_
_entity_poly.entity_id
_entity_poly.type
_entity_poly.pdbx_seq_one_letter_code
_entity_poly.pdbx_strand_id
1 'polypeptide(L)'
;MRYKLLAVLLSFAVAAPAQKFLGVFYLHNNPEPVVQSVTRYNKATKSRERVYINKDYCSWMVVRKGARYYNVIPGENIIESRSMRSQAMEGNYAATEYMSYRGIFPKKEPKAGLYAMPLAQGEKVVVDPNIIHFKRSEREENYLSFLVQNNDTVYAMRGGVACLTGYEKGVVINHTDETFAVYYHMRRAFVKPGEMVEVGQPVGLASEGKVYVGFVYLDEKYFKQKEVAVEYPYTHFIPQIWDGTQYVRYEKVTYVAVPALTNELVTQDMTKIQKKRYLKNKPRK
;
A
#
# COMPACT_ATOMS: atom_id res chain seq x y z
N MET A 1 -36.94 -8.24 -51.70
CA MET A 1 -36.82 -8.08 -50.20
C MET A 1 -35.35 -7.97 -49.85
N ARG A 2 -34.91 -6.78 -49.51
CA ARG A 2 -33.51 -6.49 -49.15
C ARG A 2 -33.42 -6.37 -47.62
N TYR A 3 -32.83 -7.36 -46.99
CA TYR A 3 -32.48 -7.27 -45.57
C TYR A 3 -31.19 -6.47 -45.42
N LYS A 4 -31.29 -5.26 -44.88
CA LYS A 4 -30.16 -4.49 -44.45
C LYS A 4 -29.64 -5.06 -43.13
N LEU A 5 -28.48 -5.70 -43.17
CA LEU A 5 -27.73 -6.09 -42.00
C LEU A 5 -27.23 -4.80 -41.32
N LEU A 6 -27.82 -4.44 -40.23
CA LEU A 6 -27.34 -3.39 -39.37
C LEU A 6 -26.17 -3.95 -38.51
N ALA A 7 -24.95 -3.77 -38.99
CA ALA A 7 -23.76 -4.08 -38.22
C ALA A 7 -23.67 -3.04 -37.07
N VAL A 8 -24.05 -3.44 -35.89
CA VAL A 8 -23.78 -2.70 -34.65
C VAL A 8 -22.28 -2.84 -34.39
N LEU A 9 -21.52 -1.87 -34.82
CA LEU A 9 -20.14 -1.65 -34.33
C LEU A 9 -20.21 -1.27 -32.88
N LEU A 10 -20.22 -2.24 -31.98
CA LEU A 10 -19.82 -2.09 -30.60
C LEU A 10 -18.32 -1.79 -30.61
N SER A 11 -17.98 -0.51 -30.72
CA SER A 11 -16.63 -0.05 -30.43
C SER A 11 -16.37 -0.30 -28.95
N PHE A 12 -15.71 -1.37 -28.65
CA PHE A 12 -15.06 -1.58 -27.37
C PHE A 12 -13.93 -0.58 -27.24
N ALA A 13 -14.27 0.62 -26.78
CA ALA A 13 -13.31 1.52 -26.18
C ALA A 13 -12.98 0.97 -24.80
N VAL A 14 -12.33 -0.19 -24.75
CA VAL A 14 -11.88 -0.80 -23.52
C VAL A 14 -10.36 -0.85 -23.57
N ALA A 15 -9.77 -0.36 -22.49
CA ALA A 15 -8.44 -0.68 -22.02
C ALA A 15 -7.29 0.28 -22.31
N ALA A 16 -7.52 1.58 -22.33
CA ALA A 16 -6.38 2.49 -22.10
C ALA A 16 -6.22 3.01 -20.65
N PRO A 17 -7.21 2.90 -19.74
CA PRO A 17 -7.03 3.48 -18.40
C PRO A 17 -6.28 2.59 -17.40
N ALA A 18 -6.26 1.27 -17.56
CA ALA A 18 -5.79 0.37 -16.52
C ALA A 18 -4.29 0.50 -16.19
N GLN A 19 -3.45 0.81 -17.16
CA GLN A 19 -2.01 0.94 -16.92
C GLN A 19 -1.62 2.24 -16.21
N LYS A 20 -2.44 3.28 -16.29
CA LYS A 20 -2.14 4.60 -15.68
C LYS A 20 -2.38 4.67 -14.18
N PHE A 21 -2.91 3.61 -13.55
CA PHE A 21 -3.42 3.64 -12.18
C PHE A 21 -2.87 2.54 -11.28
N LEU A 22 -1.74 1.94 -11.60
CA LEU A 22 -1.27 0.77 -10.88
C LEU A 22 -1.10 1.01 -9.37
N GLY A 23 -0.50 2.12 -8.96
CA GLY A 23 -0.37 2.45 -7.54
C GLY A 23 -1.71 2.74 -6.86
N VAL A 24 -2.57 3.53 -7.51
CA VAL A 24 -3.94 3.82 -7.04
C VAL A 24 -4.74 2.53 -6.92
N PHE A 25 -4.62 1.67 -7.93
CA PHE A 25 -5.37 0.44 -8.03
C PHE A 25 -5.12 -0.50 -6.85
N TYR A 26 -3.85 -0.73 -6.49
CA TYR A 26 -3.53 -1.62 -5.38
C TYR A 26 -3.72 -0.98 -4.00
N LEU A 27 -3.57 0.32 -3.90
CA LEU A 27 -3.75 1.01 -2.63
C LEU A 27 -5.21 1.34 -2.32
N HIS A 28 -6.02 1.61 -3.33
CA HIS A 28 -7.32 2.24 -3.15
C HIS A 28 -8.50 1.44 -3.69
N ASN A 29 -8.35 0.77 -4.83
CA ASN A 29 -9.45 0.03 -5.46
C ASN A 29 -9.49 -1.41 -4.99
N ASN A 30 -10.39 -1.69 -4.07
CA ASN A 30 -10.83 -3.04 -3.77
C ASN A 30 -12.23 -3.24 -4.37
N PRO A 31 -12.58 -4.46 -4.82
CA PRO A 31 -13.88 -4.75 -5.39
C PRO A 31 -15.03 -4.53 -4.39
N GLU A 32 -14.74 -4.55 -3.09
CA GLU A 32 -15.67 -4.23 -2.02
C GLU A 32 -15.13 -3.10 -1.14
N PRO A 33 -16.00 -2.28 -0.52
CA PRO A 33 -15.58 -1.28 0.44
C PRO A 33 -14.84 -1.92 1.61
N VAL A 34 -13.55 -1.57 1.76
CA VAL A 34 -12.71 -2.08 2.84
C VAL A 34 -13.13 -1.50 4.19
N VAL A 35 -13.49 -0.22 4.20
CA VAL A 35 -14.00 0.45 5.39
C VAL A 35 -15.49 0.66 5.24
N GLN A 36 -16.27 0.11 6.16
CA GLN A 36 -17.73 0.23 6.20
C GLN A 36 -18.16 1.09 7.37
N SER A 37 -19.12 1.98 7.15
CA SER A 37 -19.75 2.79 8.21
C SER A 37 -21.06 2.15 8.64
N VAL A 38 -21.19 1.87 9.93
CA VAL A 38 -22.41 1.31 10.54
C VAL A 38 -22.85 2.19 11.69
N THR A 39 -24.15 2.40 11.82
CA THR A 39 -24.74 3.02 13.01
C THR A 39 -25.49 1.95 13.79
N ARG A 40 -25.14 1.78 15.06
CA ARG A 40 -25.79 0.81 15.96
C ARG A 40 -26.25 1.45 17.26
N TYR A 41 -27.22 0.83 17.90
CA TYR A 41 -27.64 1.21 19.25
C TYR A 41 -26.94 0.33 20.29
N ASN A 42 -26.21 0.96 21.19
CA ASN A 42 -25.59 0.29 22.33
C ASN A 42 -26.58 0.31 23.52
N LYS A 43 -27.10 -0.86 23.86
CA LYS A 43 -28.08 -1.02 24.96
C LYS A 43 -27.49 -0.71 26.34
N ALA A 44 -26.20 -1.02 26.53
CA ALA A 44 -25.53 -0.83 27.82
C ALA A 44 -25.31 0.65 28.13
N THR A 45 -24.91 1.43 27.14
CA THR A 45 -24.65 2.87 27.28
C THR A 45 -25.86 3.73 26.92
N LYS A 46 -26.95 3.11 26.43
CA LYS A 46 -28.17 3.78 25.92
C LYS A 46 -27.82 4.88 24.89
N SER A 47 -26.84 4.61 24.03
CA SER A 47 -26.37 5.55 23.04
C SER A 47 -26.40 4.97 21.63
N ARG A 48 -26.49 5.83 20.64
CA ARG A 48 -26.19 5.46 19.24
C ARG A 48 -24.71 5.66 18.98
N GLU A 49 -24.10 4.64 18.41
CA GLU A 49 -22.68 4.63 18.06
C GLU A 49 -22.53 4.64 16.54
N ARG A 50 -21.62 5.48 16.04
CA ARG A 50 -21.09 5.35 14.69
C ARG A 50 -19.81 4.55 14.76
N VAL A 51 -19.80 3.44 14.03
CA VAL A 51 -18.70 2.49 14.00
C VAL A 51 -18.17 2.41 12.57
N TYR A 52 -16.85 2.53 12.41
CA TYR A 52 -16.19 2.14 11.17
C TYR A 52 -15.59 0.75 11.35
N ILE A 53 -15.92 -0.14 10.43
CA ILE A 53 -15.39 -1.50 10.38
C ILE A 53 -14.34 -1.54 9.29
N ASN A 54 -13.08 -1.70 9.68
CA ASN A 54 -11.96 -1.86 8.77
C ASN A 54 -11.70 -3.35 8.56
N LYS A 55 -11.91 -3.82 7.35
CA LYS A 55 -11.69 -5.23 6.96
C LYS A 55 -10.25 -5.52 6.52
N ASP A 56 -9.40 -4.51 6.43
CA ASP A 56 -7.98 -4.66 6.11
C ASP A 56 -7.16 -5.03 7.35
N TYR A 57 -5.91 -5.37 7.14
CA TYR A 57 -4.93 -5.70 8.15
C TYR A 57 -3.95 -4.55 8.45
N CYS A 58 -4.08 -3.44 7.74
CA CYS A 58 -3.40 -2.19 8.01
C CYS A 58 -4.41 -1.10 8.38
N SER A 59 -3.92 -0.01 8.98
CA SER A 59 -4.76 1.13 9.33
C SER A 59 -5.27 1.86 8.09
N TRP A 60 -6.40 2.53 8.24
CA TRP A 60 -7.02 3.40 7.23
C TRP A 60 -7.33 4.77 7.83
N MET A 61 -7.27 5.77 6.99
CA MET A 61 -7.74 7.11 7.28
C MET A 61 -9.15 7.30 6.69
N VAL A 62 -10.09 7.68 7.52
CA VAL A 62 -11.43 8.10 7.09
C VAL A 62 -11.52 9.61 7.16
N VAL A 63 -11.91 10.23 6.06
CA VAL A 63 -12.10 11.68 5.92
C VAL A 63 -13.57 11.95 5.72
N ARG A 64 -14.16 12.73 6.62
CA ARG A 64 -15.54 13.18 6.51
C ARG A 64 -15.61 14.61 5.99
N LYS A 65 -16.71 14.95 5.35
CA LYS A 65 -17.02 16.33 4.96
C LYS A 65 -16.82 17.29 6.14
N GLY A 66 -16.10 18.36 5.92
CA GLY A 66 -15.68 19.30 6.96
C GLY A 66 -14.31 18.99 7.58
N ALA A 67 -13.47 18.22 6.88
CA ALA A 67 -12.06 17.94 7.20
C ALA A 67 -11.83 17.29 8.59
N ARG A 68 -12.71 16.37 8.99
CA ARG A 68 -12.47 15.53 10.16
C ARG A 68 -11.82 14.24 9.74
N TYR A 69 -10.67 13.92 10.33
CA TYR A 69 -9.89 12.72 10.08
C TYR A 69 -10.05 11.75 11.23
N TYR A 70 -10.21 10.48 10.89
CA TYR A 70 -10.31 9.40 11.86
C TYR A 70 -9.37 8.27 11.45
N ASN A 71 -8.44 7.92 12.33
CA ASN A 71 -7.62 6.73 12.14
C ASN A 71 -8.45 5.51 12.51
N VAL A 72 -8.56 4.57 11.59
CA VAL A 72 -9.38 3.37 11.71
C VAL A 72 -8.44 2.16 11.65
N ILE A 73 -8.17 1.57 12.80
CA ILE A 73 -7.36 0.35 12.91
C ILE A 73 -8.14 -0.88 12.42
N PRO A 74 -7.50 -2.01 12.11
CA PRO A 74 -8.19 -3.24 11.74
C PRO A 74 -9.29 -3.62 12.74
N GLY A 75 -10.47 -4.00 12.23
CA GLY A 75 -11.63 -4.34 13.03
C GLY A 75 -12.58 -3.16 13.28
N GLU A 76 -13.30 -3.21 14.41
CA GLU A 76 -14.33 -2.21 14.76
C GLU A 76 -13.73 -0.99 15.48
N ASN A 77 -14.13 0.19 15.05
CA ASN A 77 -13.69 1.47 15.60
C ASN A 77 -14.91 2.34 15.92
N ILE A 78 -15.18 2.57 17.21
CA ILE A 78 -16.25 3.46 17.66
C ILE A 78 -15.75 4.90 17.57
N ILE A 79 -16.26 5.67 16.64
CA ILE A 79 -15.80 7.03 16.39
C ILE A 79 -16.65 8.07 17.12
N GLU A 80 -17.95 7.83 17.19
CA GLU A 80 -18.89 8.71 17.86
C GLU A 80 -19.88 7.89 18.68
N SER A 81 -20.15 8.35 19.89
CA SER A 81 -21.22 7.82 20.74
C SER A 81 -22.05 8.99 21.26
N ARG A 82 -23.37 8.98 20.98
CA ARG A 82 -24.27 10.05 21.36
C ARG A 82 -25.46 9.49 22.13
N SER A 83 -25.79 10.12 23.25
CA SER A 83 -26.98 9.77 24.02
C SER A 83 -28.26 10.07 23.22
N MET A 84 -29.33 9.34 23.48
CA MET A 84 -30.63 9.59 22.83
C MET A 84 -31.16 11.02 23.06
N ARG A 85 -30.79 11.62 24.20
CA ARG A 85 -31.24 12.98 24.57
C ARG A 85 -30.58 14.06 23.69
N SER A 86 -29.34 13.88 23.30
CA SER A 86 -28.64 14.81 22.39
C SER A 86 -29.09 14.70 20.93
N GLN A 87 -29.68 13.57 20.54
CA GLN A 87 -30.15 13.37 19.16
C GLN A 87 -31.49 14.07 18.87
N ALA A 88 -32.34 14.21 19.86
CA ALA A 88 -33.59 14.93 19.71
C ALA A 88 -33.39 16.41 19.35
N MET A 89 -32.20 16.96 19.67
CA MET A 89 -31.88 18.36 19.41
C MET A 89 -31.11 18.59 18.07
N GLU A 90 -30.46 17.59 17.53
CA GLU A 90 -29.55 17.76 16.37
C GLU A 90 -30.02 17.10 15.07
N GLY A 91 -31.20 16.48 15.07
CA GLY A 91 -31.71 15.76 13.89
C GLY A 91 -31.02 14.39 13.61
N ASN A 92 -31.57 13.66 12.64
CA ASN A 92 -31.10 12.33 12.28
C ASN A 92 -29.61 12.33 11.83
N TYR A 93 -28.89 11.27 12.20
CA TYR A 93 -27.62 10.95 11.57
C TYR A 93 -27.82 10.81 10.05
N ALA A 94 -27.71 11.90 9.32
CA ALA A 94 -27.63 11.82 7.87
C ALA A 94 -26.44 10.94 7.51
N ALA A 95 -26.61 10.10 6.50
CA ALA A 95 -25.49 9.36 5.91
C ALA A 95 -24.44 10.38 5.46
N THR A 96 -23.43 10.60 6.30
CA THR A 96 -22.41 11.59 5.99
C THR A 96 -21.46 10.93 5.02
N GLU A 97 -21.34 11.50 3.85
CA GLU A 97 -20.35 11.08 2.88
C GLU A 97 -18.96 11.08 3.51
N TYR A 98 -18.25 10.00 3.31
CA TYR A 98 -16.86 9.87 3.74
C TYR A 98 -16.04 9.24 2.64
N MET A 99 -14.76 9.58 2.64
CA MET A 99 -13.74 8.90 1.84
C MET A 99 -12.81 8.15 2.77
N SER A 100 -12.28 7.04 2.32
CA SER A 100 -11.33 6.25 3.08
C SER A 100 -10.07 6.01 2.26
N TYR A 101 -8.92 6.11 2.92
CA TYR A 101 -7.60 5.96 2.32
C TYR A 101 -6.80 4.98 3.15
N ARG A 102 -6.05 4.10 2.49
CA ARG A 102 -5.19 3.15 3.17
C ARG A 102 -4.02 3.88 3.83
N GLY A 103 -3.73 3.52 5.07
CA GLY A 103 -2.69 4.14 5.89
C GLY A 103 -3.20 5.27 6.76
N ILE A 104 -2.32 5.74 7.61
CA ILE A 104 -2.48 6.94 8.42
C ILE A 104 -1.31 7.87 8.16
N PHE A 105 -1.42 9.12 8.56
CA PHE A 105 -0.32 10.06 8.40
C PHE A 105 0.88 9.61 9.25
N PRO A 106 2.06 9.46 8.67
CA PRO A 106 3.27 9.20 9.43
C PRO A 106 3.49 10.29 10.48
N LYS A 107 3.92 9.90 11.68
CA LYS A 107 4.23 10.88 12.76
C LYS A 107 5.35 11.84 12.39
N LYS A 108 6.22 11.44 11.48
CA LYS A 108 7.31 12.23 10.91
C LYS A 108 7.34 11.91 9.43
N GLU A 109 7.76 12.87 8.62
CA GLU A 109 8.03 12.61 7.22
C GLU A 109 8.96 11.40 7.10
N PRO A 110 8.56 10.36 6.36
CA PRO A 110 9.38 9.17 6.24
C PRO A 110 10.71 9.52 5.62
N LYS A 111 11.79 9.29 6.36
CA LYS A 111 13.13 9.30 5.78
C LYS A 111 13.21 8.12 4.82
N ALA A 112 14.02 8.26 3.79
CA ALA A 112 14.31 7.14 2.90
C ALA A 112 14.74 5.93 3.76
N GLY A 113 13.82 5.00 3.98
CA GLY A 113 14.06 3.79 4.74
C GLY A 113 15.09 2.90 4.04
N LEU A 114 15.61 1.93 4.75
CA LEU A 114 16.55 0.95 4.20
C LEU A 114 15.76 -0.22 3.61
N TYR A 115 16.07 -0.57 2.37
CA TYR A 115 15.40 -1.66 1.66
C TYR A 115 16.40 -2.63 1.07
N ALA A 116 16.07 -3.91 1.06
CA ALA A 116 16.80 -4.94 0.32
C ALA A 116 16.42 -4.89 -1.16
N MET A 117 17.15 -5.60 -2.00
CA MET A 117 16.72 -5.87 -3.38
C MET A 117 15.60 -6.92 -3.39
N PRO A 118 14.63 -6.83 -4.32
CA PRO A 118 13.55 -7.81 -4.44
C PRO A 118 13.96 -9.08 -5.19
N LEU A 119 15.23 -9.44 -5.17
CA LEU A 119 15.86 -10.48 -5.98
C LEU A 119 16.50 -11.55 -5.08
N ALA A 120 16.82 -12.71 -5.68
CA ALA A 120 17.47 -13.80 -4.99
C ALA A 120 18.81 -13.38 -4.35
N GLN A 121 19.04 -13.80 -3.10
CA GLN A 121 20.27 -13.49 -2.41
C GLN A 121 21.44 -14.33 -2.92
N GLY A 122 22.63 -13.75 -2.94
CA GLY A 122 23.87 -14.42 -3.29
C GLY A 122 24.12 -14.62 -4.79
N GLU A 123 23.14 -14.36 -5.64
CA GLU A 123 23.28 -14.45 -7.09
C GLU A 123 23.67 -13.09 -7.70
N LYS A 124 24.52 -13.13 -8.72
CA LYS A 124 24.86 -11.91 -9.47
C LYS A 124 23.66 -11.53 -10.33
N VAL A 125 23.18 -10.32 -10.17
CA VAL A 125 22.06 -9.77 -10.94
C VAL A 125 22.46 -8.47 -11.60
N VAL A 126 21.94 -8.25 -12.81
CA VAL A 126 22.07 -6.96 -13.49
C VAL A 126 20.88 -6.11 -13.04
N VAL A 127 21.18 -5.03 -12.38
CA VAL A 127 20.18 -4.06 -11.95
C VAL A 127 20.12 -2.96 -12.99
N ASP A 128 18.97 -2.84 -13.64
CA ASP A 128 18.66 -1.73 -14.53
C ASP A 128 17.57 -0.87 -13.87
N PRO A 129 17.98 0.16 -13.13
CA PRO A 129 17.07 0.96 -12.34
C PRO A 129 16.31 1.93 -13.24
N ASN A 130 15.33 1.44 -13.95
CA ASN A 130 14.40 2.32 -14.63
C ASN A 130 13.39 2.85 -13.62
N ILE A 131 13.49 4.13 -13.34
CA ILE A 131 12.43 4.86 -12.66
C ILE A 131 11.38 5.17 -13.71
N ILE A 132 10.21 4.55 -13.57
CA ILE A 132 9.08 4.88 -14.42
C ILE A 132 8.35 6.05 -13.75
N HIS A 133 8.37 7.18 -14.43
CA HIS A 133 7.61 8.36 -14.05
C HIS A 133 6.25 8.32 -14.73
N PHE A 134 5.21 8.19 -13.96
CA PHE A 134 3.87 8.46 -14.45
C PHE A 134 3.47 9.86 -14.00
N LYS A 135 3.40 10.78 -14.93
CA LYS A 135 2.87 12.12 -14.66
C LYS A 135 1.35 12.08 -14.81
N ARG A 136 0.67 12.19 -13.70
CA ARG A 136 -0.79 12.34 -13.67
C ARG A 136 -1.12 13.73 -13.16
N SER A 137 -1.59 14.59 -14.07
CA SER A 137 -1.83 16.02 -13.78
C SER A 137 -0.57 16.70 -13.19
N GLU A 138 -0.58 17.12 -11.95
CA GLU A 138 0.54 17.77 -11.26
C GLU A 138 1.32 16.82 -10.34
N ARG A 139 1.09 15.51 -10.40
CA ARG A 139 1.69 14.53 -9.48
C ARG A 139 2.65 13.60 -10.21
N GLU A 140 3.79 13.38 -9.59
CA GLU A 140 4.76 12.41 -10.04
C GLU A 140 4.57 11.11 -9.26
N GLU A 141 4.29 10.02 -9.98
CA GLU A 141 4.31 8.67 -9.44
C GLU A 141 5.63 8.02 -9.86
N ASN A 142 6.44 7.64 -8.89
CA ASN A 142 7.75 7.03 -9.12
C ASN A 142 7.71 5.55 -8.75
N TYR A 143 8.07 4.71 -9.70
CA TYR A 143 8.20 3.27 -9.50
C TYR A 143 9.59 2.82 -9.88
N LEU A 144 10.18 1.95 -9.07
CA LEU A 144 11.41 1.26 -9.43
C LEU A 144 11.06 0.02 -10.24
N SER A 145 11.79 -0.19 -11.32
CA SER A 145 11.69 -1.37 -12.17
C SER A 145 12.95 -2.21 -12.02
N PHE A 146 12.78 -3.49 -11.82
CA PHE A 146 13.88 -4.46 -11.74
C PHE A 146 13.74 -5.44 -12.90
N LEU A 147 14.81 -5.64 -13.65
CA LEU A 147 14.87 -6.68 -14.68
C LEU A 147 15.10 -8.04 -14.02
N VAL A 148 14.26 -8.97 -14.34
CA VAL A 148 14.27 -10.34 -13.84
C VAL A 148 13.89 -11.29 -14.98
N GLN A 149 14.03 -12.59 -14.78
CA GLN A 149 13.45 -13.54 -15.71
C GLN A 149 11.96 -13.74 -15.45
N ASN A 150 11.24 -14.20 -16.45
CA ASN A 150 9.83 -14.54 -16.26
C ASN A 150 9.72 -15.71 -15.28
N ASN A 151 8.85 -15.57 -14.28
CA ASN A 151 8.69 -16.48 -13.13
C ASN A 151 9.81 -16.46 -12.09
N ASP A 152 10.76 -15.55 -12.14
CA ASP A 152 11.67 -15.36 -11.02
C ASP A 152 10.89 -15.05 -9.74
N THR A 153 11.40 -15.54 -8.63
CA THR A 153 10.84 -15.24 -7.32
C THR A 153 11.14 -13.80 -6.94
N VAL A 154 10.10 -13.10 -6.55
CA VAL A 154 10.17 -11.74 -6.02
C VAL A 154 10.18 -11.79 -4.50
N TYR A 155 11.09 -11.05 -3.89
CA TYR A 155 11.30 -11.03 -2.44
C TYR A 155 10.89 -9.70 -1.82
N ALA A 156 10.44 -9.75 -0.57
CA ALA A 156 10.10 -8.55 0.19
C ALA A 156 11.36 -7.70 0.43
N MET A 157 11.31 -6.46 0.01
CA MET A 157 12.40 -5.50 0.18
C MET A 157 12.52 -4.98 1.61
N ARG A 158 11.42 -5.04 2.38
CA ARG A 158 11.34 -4.67 3.80
C ARG A 158 10.20 -5.42 4.46
N GLY A 159 10.32 -5.69 5.76
CA GLY A 159 9.29 -6.37 6.55
C GLY A 159 8.07 -5.48 6.83
N GLY A 160 6.94 -6.12 7.11
CA GLY A 160 5.69 -5.44 7.42
C GLY A 160 4.48 -6.37 7.39
N VAL A 161 3.29 -5.82 7.30
CA VAL A 161 2.02 -6.56 7.19
C VAL A 161 1.52 -6.52 5.75
N ALA A 162 1.21 -7.67 5.18
CA ALA A 162 0.55 -7.73 3.88
C ALA A 162 -0.89 -7.22 4.00
N CYS A 163 -1.22 -6.18 3.24
CA CYS A 163 -2.54 -5.58 3.23
C CYS A 163 -3.52 -6.36 2.36
N LEU A 164 -4.81 -6.16 2.57
CA LEU A 164 -5.85 -6.70 1.71
C LEU A 164 -5.79 -6.05 0.33
N THR A 165 -5.52 -6.85 -0.70
CA THR A 165 -5.62 -6.42 -2.10
C THR A 165 -6.67 -7.25 -2.80
N GLY A 166 -7.53 -6.63 -3.57
CA GLY A 166 -8.54 -7.35 -4.38
C GLY A 166 -7.94 -8.09 -5.59
N TYR A 167 -6.62 -8.12 -5.73
CA TYR A 167 -5.94 -8.61 -6.92
C TYR A 167 -4.80 -9.57 -6.57
N GLU A 168 -4.84 -10.73 -7.18
CA GLU A 168 -3.83 -11.78 -7.02
C GLU A 168 -2.45 -11.43 -7.62
N LYS A 169 -2.37 -10.36 -8.42
CA LYS A 169 -1.16 -9.96 -9.16
C LYS A 169 -0.39 -8.81 -8.53
N GLY A 170 -0.72 -8.47 -7.31
CA GLY A 170 -0.05 -7.41 -6.57
C GLY A 170 0.01 -7.68 -5.08
N VAL A 171 1.04 -7.15 -4.44
CA VAL A 171 1.24 -7.22 -2.99
C VAL A 171 1.47 -5.82 -2.47
N VAL A 172 0.80 -5.46 -1.40
CA VAL A 172 1.02 -4.22 -0.67
C VAL A 172 1.49 -4.58 0.73
N ILE A 173 2.65 -4.10 1.13
CA ILE A 173 3.20 -4.31 2.46
C ILE A 173 3.22 -2.98 3.19
N ASN A 174 2.54 -2.91 4.34
CA ASN A 174 2.57 -1.78 5.25
C ASN A 174 3.71 -1.95 6.26
N HIS A 175 4.59 -0.99 6.34
CA HIS A 175 5.73 -0.98 7.25
C HIS A 175 5.40 -0.28 8.57
N THR A 176 6.24 -0.48 9.58
CA THR A 176 6.04 0.07 10.94
C THR A 176 6.08 1.59 11.02
N ASP A 177 6.61 2.27 10.01
CA ASP A 177 6.66 3.73 9.87
C ASP A 177 5.53 4.31 9.01
N GLU A 178 4.48 3.52 8.74
CA GLU A 178 3.31 3.88 7.93
C GLU A 178 3.63 4.13 6.44
N THR A 179 4.79 3.68 5.97
CA THR A 179 5.08 3.60 4.55
C THR A 179 4.60 2.29 3.95
N PHE A 180 4.43 2.27 2.64
CA PHE A 180 4.01 1.09 1.89
C PHE A 180 5.01 0.78 0.78
N ALA A 181 5.30 -0.50 0.61
CA ALA A 181 5.88 -1.04 -0.61
C ALA A 181 4.77 -1.72 -1.43
N VAL A 182 4.58 -1.28 -2.66
CA VAL A 182 3.56 -1.78 -3.59
C VAL A 182 4.24 -2.53 -4.71
N TYR A 183 4.14 -3.86 -4.68
CA TYR A 183 4.64 -4.74 -5.73
C TYR A 183 3.53 -5.01 -6.72
N TYR A 184 3.79 -4.82 -7.98
CA TYR A 184 2.81 -5.04 -9.02
C TYR A 184 3.45 -5.61 -10.29
N HIS A 185 2.60 -5.95 -11.26
CA HIS A 185 3.00 -6.66 -12.46
C HIS A 185 3.57 -8.06 -12.14
N MET A 186 2.98 -8.70 -11.12
CA MET A 186 3.35 -10.03 -10.70
C MET A 186 2.45 -11.06 -11.41
N ARG A 187 2.99 -12.23 -11.68
CA ARG A 187 2.21 -13.34 -12.19
C ARG A 187 1.31 -13.93 -11.10
N ARG A 188 1.86 -14.02 -9.89
CA ARG A 188 1.19 -14.60 -8.72
C ARG A 188 1.77 -14.02 -7.43
N ALA A 189 0.91 -13.70 -6.47
CA ALA A 189 1.30 -13.42 -5.11
C ALA A 189 1.37 -14.70 -4.27
N PHE A 190 2.30 -14.77 -3.31
CA PHE A 190 2.44 -15.89 -2.37
C PHE A 190 1.88 -15.54 -1.00
N VAL A 191 2.03 -14.30 -0.59
CA VAL A 191 1.61 -13.82 0.74
C VAL A 191 0.10 -13.57 0.78
N LYS A 192 -0.48 -13.86 1.93
CA LYS A 192 -1.90 -13.64 2.19
C LYS A 192 -2.11 -12.32 2.94
N PRO A 193 -3.25 -11.65 2.74
CA PRO A 193 -3.61 -10.52 3.59
C PRO A 193 -3.54 -10.86 5.07
N GLY A 194 -2.93 -9.98 5.86
CA GLY A 194 -2.70 -10.16 7.30
C GLY A 194 -1.42 -10.92 7.66
N GLU A 195 -0.73 -11.49 6.70
CA GLU A 195 0.54 -12.16 6.94
C GLU A 195 1.63 -11.15 7.32
N MET A 196 2.38 -11.48 8.38
CA MET A 196 3.60 -10.77 8.72
C MET A 196 4.70 -11.21 7.78
N VAL A 197 5.17 -10.28 6.96
CA VAL A 197 6.19 -10.52 5.96
C VAL A 197 7.54 -10.07 6.50
N GLU A 198 8.55 -10.93 6.39
CA GLU A 198 9.92 -10.60 6.74
C GLU A 198 10.68 -10.07 5.52
N VAL A 199 11.70 -9.24 5.74
CA VAL A 199 12.61 -8.83 4.67
C VAL A 199 13.29 -10.04 4.03
N GLY A 200 13.30 -10.12 2.71
CA GLY A 200 13.85 -11.27 1.97
C GLY A 200 12.92 -12.49 1.92
N GLN A 201 11.68 -12.40 2.42
CA GLN A 201 10.68 -13.43 2.25
C GLN A 201 10.15 -13.43 0.80
N PRO A 202 9.94 -14.61 0.17
CA PRO A 202 9.27 -14.69 -1.12
C PRO A 202 7.85 -14.11 -1.06
N VAL A 203 7.54 -13.16 -1.93
CA VAL A 203 6.21 -12.52 -1.99
C VAL A 203 5.43 -12.84 -3.25
N GLY A 204 6.09 -13.39 -4.28
CA GLY A 204 5.42 -13.81 -5.49
C GLY A 204 6.35 -14.16 -6.64
N LEU A 205 5.79 -14.26 -7.83
CA LEU A 205 6.50 -14.51 -9.09
C LEU A 205 6.41 -13.31 -10.02
N ALA A 206 7.51 -12.97 -10.65
CA ALA A 206 7.59 -11.93 -11.66
C ALA A 206 6.79 -12.30 -12.94
N SER A 207 6.29 -11.29 -13.62
CA SER A 207 5.65 -11.42 -14.93
C SER A 207 6.41 -10.59 -15.96
N GLU A 208 6.48 -11.09 -17.19
CA GLU A 208 7.03 -10.35 -18.34
C GLU A 208 8.46 -9.82 -18.14
N GLY A 209 9.27 -10.51 -17.35
CA GLY A 209 10.68 -10.18 -17.13
C GLY A 209 10.94 -8.90 -16.32
N LYS A 210 9.93 -8.40 -15.61
CA LYS A 210 10.05 -7.19 -14.79
C LYS A 210 9.26 -7.29 -13.49
N VAL A 211 9.76 -6.57 -12.49
CA VAL A 211 9.03 -6.28 -11.25
C VAL A 211 9.03 -4.77 -11.04
N TYR A 212 7.89 -4.24 -10.69
CA TYR A 212 7.74 -2.84 -10.34
C TYR A 212 7.42 -2.70 -8.86
N VAL A 213 8.10 -1.78 -8.19
CA VAL A 213 7.85 -1.50 -6.78
C VAL A 213 7.72 0.01 -6.59
N GLY A 214 6.55 0.43 -6.10
CA GLY A 214 6.30 1.79 -5.66
C GLY A 214 6.47 1.90 -4.15
N PHE A 215 7.02 3.01 -3.69
CA PHE A 215 7.16 3.32 -2.26
C PHE A 215 6.39 4.59 -1.97
N VAL A 216 5.41 4.49 -1.07
CA VAL A 216 4.48 5.58 -0.84
C VAL A 216 4.09 5.70 0.62
N TYR A 217 3.59 6.87 1.00
CA TYR A 217 2.90 7.09 2.26
C TYR A 217 1.73 8.05 2.08
N LEU A 218 0.74 7.95 2.95
CA LEU A 218 -0.39 8.88 2.99
C LEU A 218 0.10 10.24 3.49
N ASP A 219 -0.09 11.30 2.70
CA ASP A 219 0.50 12.60 2.97
C ASP A 219 -0.58 13.66 3.28
N GLU A 220 -0.50 14.22 4.49
CA GLU A 220 -1.44 15.21 5.00
C GLU A 220 -1.53 16.47 4.13
N LYS A 221 -0.46 16.83 3.42
CA LYS A 221 -0.44 18.03 2.58
C LYS A 221 -1.55 18.07 1.55
N TYR A 222 -2.00 16.91 1.06
CA TYR A 222 -3.07 16.83 0.07
C TYR A 222 -4.46 17.11 0.64
N PHE A 223 -4.63 17.11 1.95
CA PHE A 223 -5.91 17.36 2.63
C PHE A 223 -6.06 18.78 3.15
N LYS A 224 -5.03 19.62 3.02
CA LYS A 224 -5.06 21.01 3.52
C LYS A 224 -5.98 21.92 2.71
N GLN A 225 -6.31 21.56 1.48
CA GLN A 225 -7.29 22.27 0.64
C GLN A 225 -8.70 21.73 0.97
N LYS A 226 -9.50 22.55 1.63
CA LYS A 226 -10.75 22.17 2.33
C LYS A 226 -11.92 21.64 1.48
N GLU A 227 -11.85 21.65 0.16
CA GLU A 227 -13.07 21.52 -0.66
C GLU A 227 -13.09 20.35 -1.65
N VAL A 228 -12.03 19.61 -1.84
CA VAL A 228 -11.98 18.59 -2.89
C VAL A 228 -11.64 17.22 -2.33
N ALA A 229 -12.45 16.23 -2.71
CA ALA A 229 -12.11 14.82 -2.53
C ALA A 229 -10.79 14.53 -3.24
N VAL A 230 -9.78 14.13 -2.49
CA VAL A 230 -8.45 13.86 -3.05
C VAL A 230 -8.45 12.44 -3.61
N GLU A 231 -8.28 12.30 -4.89
CA GLU A 231 -8.31 10.99 -5.54
C GLU A 231 -7.13 10.10 -5.13
N TYR A 232 -5.94 10.70 -5.00
CA TYR A 232 -4.71 9.98 -4.67
C TYR A 232 -3.81 10.80 -3.74
N PRO A 233 -4.00 10.72 -2.42
CA PRO A 233 -3.29 11.54 -1.44
C PRO A 233 -1.97 10.91 -0.97
N TYR A 234 -1.24 10.26 -1.85
CA TYR A 234 0.02 9.61 -1.51
C TYR A 234 1.20 10.34 -2.10
N THR A 235 2.26 10.45 -1.32
CA THR A 235 3.57 10.90 -1.79
C THR A 235 4.45 9.70 -2.06
N HIS A 236 5.03 9.67 -3.26
CA HIS A 236 6.04 8.69 -3.64
C HIS A 236 7.42 9.14 -3.16
N PHE A 237 8.24 8.17 -2.77
CA PHE A 237 9.64 8.42 -2.45
C PHE A 237 10.52 7.31 -3.01
N ILE A 238 11.80 7.60 -3.15
CA ILE A 238 12.80 6.63 -3.58
C ILE A 238 13.63 6.25 -2.36
N PRO A 239 13.57 4.98 -1.91
CA PRO A 239 14.30 4.53 -0.73
C PRO A 239 15.80 4.37 -1.01
N GLN A 240 16.58 4.13 0.05
CA GLN A 240 17.93 3.62 -0.06
C GLN A 240 17.88 2.09 -0.15
N ILE A 241 18.54 1.53 -1.16
CA ILE A 241 18.52 0.08 -1.41
C ILE A 241 19.94 -0.47 -1.18
N TRP A 242 20.00 -1.56 -0.42
CA TRP A 242 21.25 -2.30 -0.22
C TRP A 242 21.56 -3.15 -1.45
N ASP A 243 22.68 -2.90 -2.11
CA ASP A 243 23.09 -3.61 -3.32
C ASP A 243 23.96 -4.86 -3.06
N GLY A 244 24.17 -5.15 -1.78
CA GLY A 244 25.06 -6.23 -1.31
C GLY A 244 26.39 -5.72 -0.79
N THR A 245 26.76 -4.47 -1.11
CA THR A 245 28.02 -3.83 -0.68
C THR A 245 27.79 -2.49 0.00
N GLN A 246 26.82 -1.71 -0.47
CA GLN A 246 26.52 -0.37 0.01
C GLN A 246 25.03 -0.02 -0.16
N TYR A 247 24.60 1.03 0.52
CA TYR A 247 23.29 1.63 0.26
C TYR A 247 23.39 2.60 -0.91
N VAL A 248 22.58 2.34 -1.94
CA VAL A 248 22.51 3.18 -3.13
C VAL A 248 21.14 3.86 -3.20
N ARG A 249 21.14 5.12 -3.64
CA ARG A 249 19.95 5.71 -4.21
C ARG A 249 19.93 5.34 -5.68
N TYR A 250 18.77 4.96 -6.15
CA TYR A 250 18.62 4.60 -7.56
C TYR A 250 18.92 5.79 -8.45
N GLU A 251 20.10 5.73 -9.10
CA GLU A 251 20.46 6.57 -10.22
C GLU A 251 20.34 5.72 -11.49
N LYS A 252 20.14 6.37 -12.64
CA LYS A 252 19.86 5.72 -13.93
C LYS A 252 21.05 4.94 -14.52
N VAL A 253 21.81 4.24 -13.70
CA VAL A 253 23.03 3.53 -14.15
C VAL A 253 22.82 2.04 -13.93
N THR A 254 22.95 1.27 -15.01
CA THR A 254 22.96 -0.20 -14.94
C THR A 254 24.23 -0.67 -14.24
N TYR A 255 24.10 -1.55 -13.26
CA TYR A 255 25.22 -2.11 -12.51
C TYR A 255 24.95 -3.57 -12.13
N VAL A 256 26.02 -4.27 -11.72
CA VAL A 256 25.93 -5.63 -11.20
C VAL A 256 25.92 -5.59 -9.69
N ALA A 257 24.95 -6.28 -9.10
CA ALA A 257 24.81 -6.41 -7.66
C ALA A 257 24.77 -7.88 -7.24
N VAL A 258 25.03 -8.12 -5.96
CA VAL A 258 24.82 -9.43 -5.32
C VAL A 258 23.89 -9.18 -4.13
N PRO A 259 22.57 -9.37 -4.30
CA PRO A 259 21.60 -9.14 -3.22
C PRO A 259 22.00 -9.89 -1.95
N ALA A 260 21.95 -9.20 -0.82
CA ALA A 260 22.27 -9.76 0.47
C ALA A 260 21.40 -9.10 1.57
N LEU A 261 21.26 -9.75 2.71
CA LEU A 261 20.59 -9.17 3.88
C LEU A 261 21.60 -8.81 4.95
N THR A 262 21.51 -7.58 5.45
CA THR A 262 22.28 -7.13 6.62
C THR A 262 21.46 -7.29 7.89
N ASN A 263 22.14 -7.31 9.04
CA ASN A 263 21.44 -7.30 10.33
C ASN A 263 20.60 -6.04 10.51
N GLU A 264 21.03 -4.93 9.93
CA GLU A 264 20.31 -3.67 9.98
C GLU A 264 18.97 -3.77 9.25
N LEU A 265 18.97 -4.26 8.00
CA LEU A 265 17.76 -4.53 7.22
C LEU A 265 16.80 -5.45 7.95
N VAL A 266 17.30 -6.55 8.51
CA VAL A 266 16.45 -7.54 9.18
C VAL A 266 15.86 -6.98 10.48
N THR A 267 16.59 -6.12 11.17
CA THR A 267 16.19 -5.70 12.53
C THR A 267 15.60 -4.29 12.62
N GLN A 268 15.51 -3.54 11.52
CA GLN A 268 15.07 -2.15 11.55
C GLN A 268 13.63 -1.98 12.06
N ASP A 269 12.74 -2.90 11.71
CA ASP A 269 11.32 -2.88 12.10
C ASP A 269 11.04 -3.71 13.36
N MET A 270 12.07 -4.29 13.97
CA MET A 270 11.94 -5.07 15.21
C MET A 270 11.89 -4.17 16.45
N THR A 271 11.08 -4.57 17.43
CA THR A 271 11.17 -3.99 18.77
C THR A 271 12.55 -4.25 19.39
N LYS A 272 12.95 -3.47 20.38
CA LYS A 272 14.22 -3.67 21.09
C LYS A 272 14.39 -5.11 21.61
N ILE A 273 13.31 -5.72 22.10
CA ILE A 273 13.31 -7.10 22.62
C ILE A 273 13.53 -8.11 21.50
N GLN A 274 12.78 -7.96 20.39
CA GLN A 274 12.93 -8.85 19.22
C GLN A 274 14.34 -8.75 18.64
N LYS A 275 14.86 -7.53 18.45
CA LYS A 275 16.23 -7.29 17.97
C LYS A 275 17.28 -7.97 18.85
N LYS A 276 17.16 -7.84 20.18
CA LYS A 276 18.08 -8.49 21.14
C LYS A 276 18.03 -10.03 21.02
N ARG A 277 16.83 -10.61 20.90
CA ARG A 277 16.65 -12.05 20.71
C ARG A 277 17.25 -12.55 19.39
N TYR A 278 16.96 -11.83 18.30
CA TYR A 278 17.51 -12.15 16.98
C TYR A 278 19.03 -12.18 16.99
N LEU A 279 19.68 -11.11 17.49
CA LEU A 279 21.14 -10.98 17.51
C LEU A 279 21.80 -12.03 18.45
N LYS A 280 21.12 -12.47 19.53
CA LYS A 280 21.62 -13.51 20.43
C LYS A 280 21.57 -14.91 19.77
N ASN A 281 20.55 -15.19 18.98
CA ASN A 281 20.32 -16.50 18.40
C ASN A 281 20.99 -16.68 17.02
N LYS A 282 21.62 -15.64 16.49
CA LYS A 282 22.31 -15.74 15.20
C LYS A 282 23.57 -16.60 15.37
N PRO A 283 23.79 -17.60 14.51
CA PRO A 283 25.02 -18.37 14.52
C PRO A 283 26.21 -17.41 14.31
N ARG A 284 27.18 -17.49 15.18
CA ARG A 284 28.46 -16.79 15.01
C ARG A 284 29.13 -17.37 13.76
N LYS A 285 29.28 -16.55 12.72
CA LYS A 285 30.05 -16.91 11.52
C LYS A 285 31.52 -16.99 11.86
#